data_81e6a0b9a160e1303d2b5acd310d20ee
#
_entry.id   81e6a0b9a160e1303d2b5acd310d20ee
#
_cell.length_a   1.000
_cell.length_b   1.000
_cell.length_c   1.000
_cell.angle_alpha   90.00
_cell.angle_beta   90.00
_cell.angle_gamma   90.00
#
_symmetry.space_group_name_H-M   'P 1'
#
loop_
_entity.id
_entity.type
_entity.pdbx_description
1 polymer ?
#
loop_
_entity_poly.entity_id
_entity_poly.type
_entity_poly.pdbx_seq_one_letter_code
_entity_poly.pdbx_strand_id
1 'polypeptide(L)'
;MSLLFNSPEASTISRRTLLKLFGVGAVVAGTGYSRFSKPQPTVYQPDTLELPQILNKNKTVAVVGGGLAGLACAYELSQRGFAVTLLEKAPQLGGKIASWPIEAAGESFMMEHGFHGFFPQYYNLKSIVSELEITDNFQSLNFYSLVYRDLKYKPEVFRPSSSAFPWNIVDLAIASPNRLRWGINLTKFKHLQVFQAITGFEREKNYRRFDNISVADWVKTEFPQGLYDLYFLPFAKSSLNAPDEMSVGELMQFFHFYFFGNPEGLAFNGTVDDMGTSLVQPIAKFIQSNGGQIITDATVSEIPAVDGKIDSLKYYLGSDSNNVPFWVKRNAIITDEKVEYFGAADQVFAVAADSKSAISLTCTHQGCTVKPAADGSFHCPCHGAVFAADGKVVKGPAQRDLPKFEIVQRQDDQLQLVAVNAESLPPQTITADYYVFATDVPGVQQIFKRVSGDVDPKVRSQVEKLSIADPFAVCRFWFDRDFNWEQSNFTSLSGYELTDSITLYHRIQQQFIDWSERTGGSVVELHAYCYKEKEFPTQGALLATFEQELYEIVPELKQATMLHREIVNQRNFSGYPPQSYAERPESSSGIANLMFAGDWVKMPFPCGLMERAVSSGLLAANEILYREGLQRRSL
;
A
#
# COMPACT_ATOMS: atom_id res chain seq x y z
N MET A 1 -47.65 -24.31 -7.67
CA MET A 1 -47.26 -25.18 -8.79
C MET A 1 -45.75 -25.02 -8.88
N SER A 2 -45.05 -25.96 -8.23
CA SER A 2 -43.60 -25.95 -8.01
C SER A 2 -42.87 -26.35 -9.28
N LEU A 3 -41.95 -25.55 -9.74
CA LEU A 3 -40.95 -25.96 -10.72
C LEU A 3 -39.59 -26.07 -10.01
N LEU A 4 -39.20 -27.31 -9.81
CA LEU A 4 -37.89 -27.76 -9.38
C LEU A 4 -36.84 -27.35 -10.41
N PHE A 5 -35.89 -26.48 -10.02
CA PHE A 5 -34.66 -26.34 -10.77
C PHE A 5 -33.70 -27.46 -10.34
N ASN A 6 -33.53 -28.43 -11.21
CA ASN A 6 -32.45 -29.41 -11.14
C ASN A 6 -31.11 -28.68 -11.32
N SER A 7 -30.31 -28.68 -10.27
CA SER A 7 -28.89 -28.37 -10.37
C SER A 7 -28.19 -29.45 -11.21
N PRO A 8 -27.32 -29.10 -12.19
CA PRO A 8 -26.52 -30.08 -12.87
C PRO A 8 -25.53 -30.71 -11.86
N GLU A 9 -25.61 -32.03 -11.76
CA GLU A 9 -24.67 -32.84 -10.99
C GLU A 9 -23.22 -32.47 -11.39
N ALA A 10 -22.50 -31.82 -10.48
CA ALA A 10 -21.07 -31.69 -10.60
C ALA A 10 -20.48 -33.09 -10.56
N SER A 11 -19.99 -33.59 -11.69
CA SER A 11 -19.26 -34.84 -11.79
C SER A 11 -18.06 -34.75 -10.86
N THR A 12 -18.17 -35.34 -9.68
CA THR A 12 -17.09 -35.43 -8.70
C THR A 12 -15.98 -36.33 -9.25
N ILE A 13 -15.00 -35.71 -9.89
CA ILE A 13 -13.76 -36.39 -10.23
C ILE A 13 -13.11 -36.73 -8.89
N SER A 14 -13.00 -38.02 -8.58
CA SER A 14 -12.42 -38.46 -7.31
C SER A 14 -10.97 -38.01 -7.21
N ARG A 15 -10.51 -37.70 -5.98
CA ARG A 15 -9.08 -37.42 -5.68
C ARG A 15 -8.14 -38.45 -6.31
N ARG A 16 -8.56 -39.73 -6.41
CA ARG A 16 -7.83 -40.80 -7.09
C ARG A 16 -7.73 -40.62 -8.60
N THR A 17 -8.73 -40.09 -9.26
CA THR A 17 -8.73 -39.86 -10.72
C THR A 17 -7.84 -38.67 -11.09
N LEU A 18 -7.83 -37.64 -10.24
CA LEU A 18 -6.89 -36.52 -10.38
C LEU A 18 -5.44 -36.98 -10.19
N LEU A 19 -5.17 -37.80 -9.19
CA LEU A 19 -3.83 -38.41 -8.97
C LEU A 19 -3.39 -39.29 -10.15
N LYS A 20 -4.30 -39.93 -10.87
CA LYS A 20 -3.96 -40.68 -12.08
C LYS A 20 -3.71 -39.79 -13.30
N LEU A 21 -4.42 -38.66 -13.43
CA LEU A 21 -4.17 -37.63 -14.45
C LEU A 21 -2.86 -36.84 -14.18
N PHE A 22 -2.47 -36.71 -12.92
CA PHE A 22 -1.21 -36.13 -12.48
C PHE A 22 -0.13 -37.16 -12.18
N GLY A 23 -0.29 -38.41 -12.63
CA GLY A 23 0.60 -39.55 -12.30
C GLY A 23 2.09 -39.33 -12.60
N VAL A 24 2.44 -38.44 -13.48
CA VAL A 24 3.84 -37.98 -13.69
C VAL A 24 4.20 -36.87 -12.68
N GLY A 25 3.23 -36.08 -12.24
CA GLY A 25 3.40 -35.10 -11.16
C GLY A 25 3.60 -35.76 -9.78
N ALA A 26 3.05 -36.95 -9.56
CA ALA A 26 3.16 -37.67 -8.28
C ALA A 26 4.57 -38.19 -7.97
N VAL A 27 5.38 -38.49 -8.98
CA VAL A 27 6.78 -38.87 -8.78
C VAL A 27 7.64 -37.65 -8.42
N VAL A 28 7.34 -36.47 -9.03
CA VAL A 28 7.99 -35.20 -8.68
C VAL A 28 7.48 -34.68 -7.33
N ALA A 29 6.19 -34.87 -7.03
CA ALA A 29 5.61 -34.55 -5.73
C ALA A 29 6.10 -35.52 -4.63
N GLY A 30 6.27 -36.80 -4.92
CA GLY A 30 6.72 -37.79 -3.94
C GLY A 30 8.16 -37.60 -3.47
N THR A 31 9.06 -37.20 -4.35
CA THR A 31 10.45 -36.86 -3.98
C THR A 31 10.56 -35.47 -3.34
N GLY A 32 9.61 -34.55 -3.64
CA GLY A 32 9.46 -33.27 -2.95
C GLY A 32 8.79 -33.42 -1.58
N TYR A 33 7.82 -34.34 -1.43
CA TYR A 33 7.01 -34.52 -0.23
C TYR A 33 7.81 -34.87 1.02
N SER A 34 8.94 -35.60 0.89
CA SER A 34 9.85 -35.85 2.02
C SER A 34 10.60 -34.61 2.51
N ARG A 35 10.64 -33.55 1.70
CA ARG A 35 11.16 -32.22 2.08
C ARG A 35 10.07 -31.23 2.51
N PHE A 36 8.79 -31.53 2.25
CA PHE A 36 7.62 -30.76 2.70
C PHE A 36 7.01 -31.38 3.97
N SER A 37 7.85 -31.72 4.95
CA SER A 37 7.37 -31.84 6.32
C SER A 37 6.72 -30.49 6.68
N LYS A 38 5.45 -30.55 7.15
CA LYS A 38 4.60 -29.43 7.56
C LYS A 38 5.35 -28.10 7.58
N PRO A 39 4.99 -27.10 6.78
CA PRO A 39 5.60 -25.80 6.93
C PRO A 39 5.38 -25.38 8.40
N GLN A 40 6.41 -25.49 9.19
CA GLN A 40 6.46 -24.81 10.48
C GLN A 40 6.51 -23.34 10.12
N PRO A 41 5.67 -22.49 10.70
CA PRO A 41 5.87 -21.05 10.57
C PRO A 41 7.33 -20.79 10.90
N THR A 42 8.06 -20.18 9.97
CA THR A 42 9.46 -19.84 10.19
C THR A 42 9.47 -18.73 11.22
N VAL A 43 9.52 -19.10 12.49
CA VAL A 43 9.64 -18.15 13.58
C VAL A 43 11.06 -17.61 13.51
N TYR A 44 11.21 -16.35 13.21
CA TYR A 44 12.46 -15.63 13.37
C TYR A 44 12.67 -15.43 14.87
N GLN A 45 13.21 -16.47 15.52
CA GLN A 45 13.52 -16.45 16.94
C GLN A 45 14.98 -16.07 17.14
N PRO A 46 15.22 -14.93 17.74
CA PRO A 46 16.55 -14.63 18.25
C PRO A 46 16.84 -15.43 19.54
N ASP A 47 18.07 -15.81 19.74
CA ASP A 47 18.58 -16.48 20.95
C ASP A 47 18.68 -15.50 22.14
N THR A 48 17.54 -14.98 22.61
CA THR A 48 17.51 -13.93 23.63
C THR A 48 16.46 -14.19 24.72
N LEU A 49 15.91 -15.41 24.79
CA LEU A 49 14.83 -15.75 25.74
C LEU A 49 15.23 -15.58 27.21
N GLU A 50 16.53 -15.66 27.53
CA GLU A 50 17.06 -15.50 28.90
C GLU A 50 17.31 -14.03 29.27
N LEU A 51 17.23 -13.11 28.32
CA LEU A 51 17.49 -11.68 28.57
C LEU A 51 16.27 -11.00 29.20
N PRO A 52 16.49 -9.90 29.93
CA PRO A 52 15.40 -9.08 30.48
C PRO A 52 14.43 -8.60 29.40
N GLN A 53 13.15 -8.55 29.72
CA GLN A 53 12.13 -8.04 28.79
C GLN A 53 12.00 -6.50 28.85
N ILE A 54 12.20 -5.91 30.02
CA ILE A 54 11.98 -4.50 30.29
C ILE A 54 13.31 -3.81 30.55
N LEU A 55 13.47 -2.64 29.96
CA LEU A 55 14.61 -1.77 30.15
C LEU A 55 14.65 -1.24 31.59
N ASN A 56 15.82 -1.28 32.24
CA ASN A 56 16.04 -0.81 33.62
C ASN A 56 16.76 0.54 33.70
N LYS A 57 16.90 1.24 32.58
CA LYS A 57 17.58 2.55 32.47
C LYS A 57 16.81 3.45 31.51
N ASN A 58 16.93 4.74 31.66
CA ASN A 58 16.26 5.68 30.78
C ASN A 58 16.94 5.70 29.39
N LYS A 59 16.20 5.32 28.37
CA LYS A 59 16.60 5.40 26.96
C LYS A 59 15.48 6.01 26.13
N THR A 60 15.84 6.86 25.22
CA THR A 60 14.94 7.63 24.37
C THR A 60 14.99 7.15 22.93
N VAL A 61 13.84 7.12 22.26
CA VAL A 61 13.73 6.76 20.84
C VAL A 61 12.86 7.77 20.13
N ALA A 62 13.38 8.34 19.04
CA ALA A 62 12.61 9.19 18.14
C ALA A 62 12.23 8.38 16.88
N VAL A 63 10.93 8.21 16.63
CA VAL A 63 10.37 7.53 15.46
C VAL A 63 9.80 8.57 14.51
N VAL A 64 10.23 8.58 13.25
CA VAL A 64 9.73 9.50 12.21
C VAL A 64 8.88 8.74 11.23
N GLY A 65 7.58 9.05 11.21
CA GLY A 65 6.54 8.42 10.41
C GLY A 65 5.54 7.63 11.26
N GLY A 66 4.29 8.07 11.26
CA GLY A 66 3.17 7.49 12.01
C GLY A 66 2.35 6.48 11.19
N GLY A 67 2.95 5.90 10.14
CA GLY A 67 2.39 4.75 9.41
C GLY A 67 2.53 3.45 10.22
N LEU A 68 2.01 2.36 9.68
CA LEU A 68 1.94 1.07 10.38
C LEU A 68 3.31 0.55 10.85
N ALA A 69 4.39 0.81 10.10
CA ALA A 69 5.74 0.44 10.49
C ALA A 69 6.25 1.21 11.72
N GLY A 70 6.06 2.54 11.72
CA GLY A 70 6.44 3.38 12.86
C GLY A 70 5.61 3.11 14.10
N LEU A 71 4.30 2.91 13.91
CA LEU A 71 3.38 2.52 15.00
C LEU A 71 3.77 1.17 15.62
N ALA A 72 4.11 0.16 14.81
CA ALA A 72 4.54 -1.15 15.31
C ALA A 72 5.88 -1.07 16.08
N CYS A 73 6.83 -0.26 15.60
CA CYS A 73 8.08 -0.01 16.30
C CYS A 73 7.86 0.72 17.63
N ALA A 74 7.07 1.79 17.62
CA ALA A 74 6.74 2.57 18.82
C ALA A 74 5.94 1.73 19.84
N TYR A 75 5.01 0.90 19.36
CA TYR A 75 4.25 -0.06 20.16
C TYR A 75 5.18 -0.99 20.94
N GLU A 76 6.08 -1.67 20.24
CA GLU A 76 7.00 -2.62 20.87
C GLU A 76 7.94 -1.93 21.88
N LEU A 77 8.53 -0.80 21.50
CA LEU A 77 9.50 -0.11 22.37
C LEU A 77 8.86 0.55 23.59
N SER A 78 7.64 1.10 23.47
CA SER A 78 6.94 1.72 24.60
C SER A 78 6.63 0.70 25.70
N GLN A 79 6.18 -0.50 25.35
CA GLN A 79 5.94 -1.58 26.33
C GLN A 79 7.24 -2.16 26.93
N ARG A 80 8.38 -1.92 26.30
CA ARG A 80 9.71 -2.37 26.78
C ARG A 80 10.40 -1.34 27.67
N GLY A 81 9.74 -0.22 27.98
CA GLY A 81 10.24 0.81 28.91
C GLY A 81 11.12 1.89 28.26
N PHE A 82 11.09 2.03 26.93
CA PHE A 82 11.73 3.16 26.26
C PHE A 82 10.82 4.41 26.28
N ALA A 83 11.40 5.58 26.43
CA ALA A 83 10.72 6.85 26.21
C ALA A 83 10.63 7.12 24.69
N VAL A 84 9.50 6.81 24.10
CA VAL A 84 9.28 6.92 22.65
C VAL A 84 8.63 8.26 22.32
N THR A 85 9.18 8.97 21.32
CA THR A 85 8.52 10.12 20.67
C THR A 85 8.33 9.81 19.20
N LEU A 86 7.08 9.74 18.74
CA LEU A 86 6.72 9.53 17.36
C LEU A 86 6.30 10.84 16.71
N LEU A 87 6.94 11.18 15.58
CA LEU A 87 6.64 12.35 14.75
C LEU A 87 5.92 11.91 13.48
N GLU A 88 4.77 12.53 13.19
CA GLU A 88 4.03 12.35 11.94
C GLU A 88 3.78 13.69 11.26
N LYS A 89 4.06 13.75 9.96
CA LYS A 89 3.87 14.96 9.15
C LYS A 89 2.40 15.32 8.93
N ALA A 90 1.55 14.30 8.75
CA ALA A 90 0.11 14.49 8.55
C ALA A 90 -0.61 14.82 9.87
N PRO A 91 -1.79 15.43 9.84
CA PRO A 91 -2.62 15.65 11.02
C PRO A 91 -3.17 14.33 11.59
N GLN A 92 -3.25 13.27 10.77
CA GLN A 92 -3.71 11.93 11.18
C GLN A 92 -2.60 10.89 11.07
N LEU A 93 -2.64 9.90 11.96
CA LEU A 93 -1.79 8.71 11.91
C LEU A 93 -2.31 7.70 10.88
N GLY A 94 -1.48 6.69 10.60
CA GLY A 94 -1.85 5.54 9.76
C GLY A 94 -1.11 5.50 8.42
N GLY A 95 -0.66 6.63 7.90
CA GLY A 95 0.00 6.68 6.59
C GLY A 95 -0.89 6.10 5.49
N LYS A 96 -0.48 5.01 4.84
CA LYS A 96 -1.26 4.35 3.77
C LYS A 96 -2.58 3.71 4.25
N ILE A 97 -2.77 3.54 5.55
CA ILE A 97 -4.02 3.06 6.17
C ILE A 97 -4.70 4.14 7.00
N ALA A 98 -4.38 5.41 6.78
CA ALA A 98 -5.03 6.53 7.45
C ALA A 98 -6.49 6.64 7.01
N SER A 99 -7.33 7.17 7.91
CA SER A 99 -8.69 7.59 7.63
C SER A 99 -8.95 9.01 8.08
N TRP A 100 -9.89 9.68 7.42
CA TRP A 100 -10.23 11.07 7.66
C TRP A 100 -11.71 11.34 7.39
N PRO A 101 -12.33 12.33 8.08
CA PRO A 101 -13.72 12.66 7.86
C PRO A 101 -13.94 13.36 6.51
N ILE A 102 -15.04 13.02 5.85
CA ILE A 102 -15.56 13.67 4.65
C ILE A 102 -17.06 13.94 4.79
N GLU A 103 -17.58 14.92 4.06
CA GLU A 103 -19.01 15.17 3.90
C GLU A 103 -19.47 14.58 2.55
N ALA A 104 -20.33 13.57 2.58
CA ALA A 104 -20.85 12.91 1.39
C ALA A 104 -22.34 12.59 1.56
N ALA A 105 -23.14 12.73 0.50
CA ALA A 105 -24.58 12.44 0.51
C ALA A 105 -25.37 13.08 1.68
N GLY A 106 -24.91 14.23 2.18
CA GLY A 106 -25.54 14.99 3.26
C GLY A 106 -25.18 14.52 4.67
N GLU A 107 -24.23 13.58 4.82
CA GLU A 107 -23.77 13.05 6.10
C GLU A 107 -22.24 12.98 6.16
N SER A 108 -21.69 12.86 7.37
CA SER A 108 -20.24 12.72 7.59
C SER A 108 -19.86 11.25 7.63
N PHE A 109 -18.81 10.90 6.89
CA PHE A 109 -18.24 9.54 6.82
C PHE A 109 -16.73 9.58 7.03
N MET A 110 -16.18 8.47 7.53
CA MET A 110 -14.74 8.25 7.50
C MET A 110 -14.32 7.68 6.14
N MET A 111 -13.50 8.43 5.41
CA MET A 111 -12.85 7.99 4.18
C MET A 111 -11.48 7.39 4.49
N GLU A 112 -11.03 6.49 3.64
CA GLU A 112 -9.72 5.83 3.73
C GLU A 112 -9.12 5.64 2.33
N HIS A 113 -7.88 5.17 2.26
CA HIS A 113 -7.16 4.97 0.99
C HIS A 113 -7.61 3.72 0.21
N GLY A 114 -8.85 3.30 0.34
CA GLY A 114 -9.41 2.12 -0.28
C GLY A 114 -9.47 0.92 0.66
N PHE A 115 -10.14 -0.13 0.21
CA PHE A 115 -10.33 -1.33 1.00
C PHE A 115 -9.01 -2.07 1.27
N HIS A 116 -8.79 -2.47 2.51
CA HIS A 116 -7.63 -3.22 2.95
C HIS A 116 -8.03 -4.60 3.46
N GLY A 117 -7.53 -5.65 2.80
CA GLY A 117 -7.73 -7.03 3.22
C GLY A 117 -6.67 -7.50 4.23
N PHE A 118 -7.11 -8.14 5.30
CA PHE A 118 -6.25 -8.73 6.33
C PHE A 118 -6.20 -10.23 6.14
N PHE A 119 -5.03 -10.73 5.83
CA PHE A 119 -4.84 -12.15 5.61
C PHE A 119 -4.53 -12.89 6.94
N PRO A 120 -5.01 -14.13 7.10
CA PRO A 120 -4.75 -14.92 8.30
C PRO A 120 -3.25 -15.10 8.62
N GLN A 121 -2.39 -15.10 7.60
CA GLN A 121 -0.94 -15.19 7.71
C GLN A 121 -0.23 -13.88 8.09
N TYR A 122 -0.95 -12.81 8.36
CA TYR A 122 -0.38 -11.59 8.95
C TYR A 122 -0.09 -11.81 10.44
N TYR A 123 0.87 -12.71 10.72
CA TYR A 123 1.11 -13.23 12.08
C TYR A 123 1.57 -12.14 13.04
N ASN A 124 2.47 -11.25 12.61
CA ASN A 124 2.97 -10.17 13.45
C ASN A 124 1.91 -9.10 13.70
N LEU A 125 1.13 -8.74 12.67
CA LEU A 125 -0.01 -7.84 12.84
C LEU A 125 -1.07 -8.44 13.76
N LYS A 126 -1.41 -9.72 13.55
CA LYS A 126 -2.39 -10.44 14.40
C LYS A 126 -1.94 -10.57 15.85
N SER A 127 -0.63 -10.70 16.12
CA SER A 127 -0.16 -10.72 17.50
C SER A 127 -0.42 -9.37 18.19
N ILE A 128 -0.19 -8.24 17.50
CA ILE A 128 -0.52 -6.91 18.02
C ILE A 128 -2.03 -6.77 18.23
N VAL A 129 -2.86 -7.18 17.27
CA VAL A 129 -4.34 -7.16 17.37
C VAL A 129 -4.83 -7.98 18.57
N SER A 130 -4.23 -9.16 18.79
CA SER A 130 -4.57 -10.03 19.92
C SER A 130 -4.12 -9.45 21.27
N GLU A 131 -2.91 -8.90 21.32
CA GLU A 131 -2.35 -8.26 22.54
C GLU A 131 -3.15 -7.01 22.95
N LEU A 132 -3.73 -6.31 21.98
CA LEU A 132 -4.61 -5.16 22.20
C LEU A 132 -6.06 -5.54 22.46
N GLU A 133 -6.41 -6.82 22.35
CA GLU A 133 -7.78 -7.35 22.53
C GLU A 133 -8.81 -6.71 21.57
N ILE A 134 -8.39 -6.37 20.33
CA ILE A 134 -9.23 -5.72 19.29
C ILE A 134 -9.62 -6.67 18.15
N THR A 135 -9.63 -7.96 18.38
CA THR A 135 -9.98 -8.97 17.35
C THR A 135 -11.39 -8.74 16.79
N ASP A 136 -12.32 -8.25 17.59
CA ASP A 136 -13.71 -7.97 17.21
C ASP A 136 -13.85 -6.79 16.22
N ASN A 137 -12.81 -5.98 16.06
CA ASN A 137 -12.76 -4.93 15.04
C ASN A 137 -12.59 -5.50 13.62
N PHE A 138 -12.40 -6.84 13.48
CA PHE A 138 -12.17 -7.51 12.22
C PHE A 138 -13.23 -8.56 11.94
N GLN A 139 -13.70 -8.62 10.69
CA GLN A 139 -14.71 -9.56 10.24
C GLN A 139 -14.20 -10.39 9.06
N SER A 140 -14.59 -11.67 9.02
CA SER A 140 -14.22 -12.55 7.92
C SER A 140 -15.04 -12.25 6.67
N LEU A 141 -14.37 -12.11 5.54
CA LEU A 141 -15.00 -12.18 4.22
C LEU A 141 -15.02 -13.64 3.78
N ASN A 142 -16.20 -14.24 3.76
CA ASN A 142 -16.41 -15.69 3.56
C ASN A 142 -15.85 -16.21 2.23
N PHE A 143 -15.75 -15.37 1.23
CA PHE A 143 -15.14 -15.65 -0.06
C PHE A 143 -14.83 -14.36 -0.79
N TYR A 144 -13.95 -14.44 -1.78
CA TYR A 144 -13.80 -13.38 -2.77
C TYR A 144 -13.86 -13.95 -4.18
N SER A 145 -14.25 -13.11 -5.13
CA SER A 145 -14.43 -13.48 -6.52
C SER A 145 -13.44 -12.75 -7.42
N LEU A 146 -13.13 -13.36 -8.56
CA LEU A 146 -12.43 -12.72 -9.67
C LEU A 146 -13.29 -12.84 -10.92
N VAL A 147 -13.58 -11.71 -11.54
CA VAL A 147 -14.40 -11.61 -12.76
C VAL A 147 -13.54 -11.06 -13.90
N TYR A 148 -13.64 -11.69 -15.06
CA TYR A 148 -12.95 -11.27 -16.27
C TYR A 148 -13.94 -10.59 -17.23
N ARG A 149 -13.63 -9.36 -17.69
CA ARG A 149 -14.53 -8.49 -18.46
C ARG A 149 -15.12 -9.13 -19.71
N ASP A 150 -14.29 -9.75 -20.52
CA ASP A 150 -14.68 -10.29 -21.83
C ASP A 150 -15.34 -11.68 -21.79
N LEU A 151 -15.65 -12.18 -20.60
CA LEU A 151 -16.19 -13.51 -20.37
C LEU A 151 -15.34 -14.66 -20.94
N LYS A 152 -14.09 -14.40 -21.29
CA LYS A 152 -13.11 -15.40 -21.71
C LYS A 152 -12.97 -16.51 -20.68
N TYR A 153 -13.08 -16.14 -19.42
CA TYR A 153 -13.11 -17.03 -18.27
C TYR A 153 -14.41 -16.89 -17.51
N LYS A 154 -14.85 -17.97 -16.86
CA LYS A 154 -15.94 -17.90 -15.87
C LYS A 154 -15.41 -17.24 -14.59
N PRO A 155 -16.29 -16.63 -13.77
CA PRO A 155 -15.90 -16.11 -12.47
C PRO A 155 -15.19 -17.17 -11.63
N GLU A 156 -14.04 -16.82 -11.06
CA GLU A 156 -13.35 -17.63 -10.05
C GLU A 156 -13.85 -17.25 -8.66
N VAL A 157 -14.03 -18.25 -7.81
CA VAL A 157 -14.44 -18.03 -6.42
C VAL A 157 -13.40 -18.64 -5.49
N PHE A 158 -12.81 -17.81 -4.66
CA PHE A 158 -11.83 -18.22 -3.68
C PHE A 158 -12.49 -18.31 -2.30
N ARG A 159 -12.33 -19.47 -1.66
CA ARG A 159 -12.84 -19.76 -0.32
C ARG A 159 -11.70 -20.19 0.59
N PRO A 160 -11.82 -19.93 1.91
CA PRO A 160 -10.89 -20.50 2.87
C PRO A 160 -10.77 -22.01 2.67
N SER A 161 -9.55 -22.52 2.60
CA SER A 161 -9.29 -23.97 2.55
C SER A 161 -8.83 -24.43 3.93
N SER A 162 -9.36 -25.58 4.38
CA SER A 162 -8.88 -26.28 5.59
C SER A 162 -7.68 -27.18 5.30
N SER A 163 -7.30 -27.31 4.04
CA SER A 163 -6.21 -28.20 3.60
C SER A 163 -4.88 -27.46 3.62
N ALA A 164 -3.85 -28.07 4.24
CA ALA A 164 -2.50 -27.55 4.16
C ALA A 164 -1.93 -27.63 2.74
N PHE A 165 -0.94 -26.78 2.44
CA PHE A 165 -0.17 -26.88 1.19
C PHE A 165 0.47 -28.27 1.04
N PRO A 166 0.45 -28.90 -0.15
CA PRO A 166 -0.05 -28.40 -1.43
C PRO A 166 -1.53 -28.69 -1.70
N TRP A 167 -2.25 -29.27 -0.76
CA TRP A 167 -3.63 -29.70 -0.96
C TRP A 167 -4.62 -28.54 -1.14
N ASN A 168 -4.36 -27.39 -0.53
CA ASN A 168 -5.12 -26.17 -0.76
C ASN A 168 -5.10 -25.75 -2.25
N ILE A 169 -3.97 -25.94 -2.95
CA ILE A 169 -3.86 -25.67 -4.40
C ILE A 169 -4.62 -26.72 -5.22
N VAL A 170 -4.61 -27.97 -4.76
CA VAL A 170 -5.41 -29.04 -5.39
C VAL A 170 -6.92 -28.74 -5.21
N ASP A 171 -7.33 -28.31 -4.03
CA ASP A 171 -8.72 -27.92 -3.76
C ASP A 171 -9.13 -26.73 -4.64
N LEU A 172 -8.30 -25.72 -4.79
CA LEU A 172 -8.50 -24.59 -5.71
C LEU A 172 -8.62 -25.07 -7.16
N ALA A 173 -7.73 -25.95 -7.62
CA ALA A 173 -7.77 -26.48 -8.97
C ALA A 173 -9.05 -27.32 -9.26
N ILE A 174 -9.53 -28.06 -8.25
CA ILE A 174 -10.78 -28.82 -8.36
C ILE A 174 -11.99 -27.87 -8.42
N ALA A 175 -11.99 -26.83 -7.59
CA ALA A 175 -13.08 -25.86 -7.50
C ALA A 175 -13.15 -24.94 -8.72
N SER A 176 -12.02 -24.65 -9.38
CA SER A 176 -11.97 -23.72 -10.50
C SER A 176 -12.80 -24.19 -11.70
N PRO A 177 -13.74 -23.37 -12.18
CA PRO A 177 -14.50 -23.65 -13.41
C PRO A 177 -13.63 -23.51 -14.68
N ASN A 178 -12.44 -22.91 -14.56
CA ASN A 178 -11.50 -22.63 -15.66
C ASN A 178 -10.30 -23.55 -15.71
N ARG A 179 -10.22 -24.60 -14.86
CA ARG A 179 -9.04 -25.48 -14.75
C ARG A 179 -8.47 -25.99 -16.08
N LEU A 180 -9.33 -26.27 -17.05
CA LEU A 180 -8.91 -26.71 -18.39
C LEU A 180 -8.39 -25.56 -19.27
N ARG A 181 -8.69 -24.32 -18.91
CA ARG A 181 -8.27 -23.10 -19.62
C ARG A 181 -7.00 -22.48 -19.04
N TRP A 182 -6.42 -23.07 -17.99
CA TRP A 182 -5.15 -22.57 -17.43
C TRP A 182 -4.00 -22.64 -18.42
N GLY A 183 -4.11 -23.45 -19.47
CA GLY A 183 -3.11 -23.57 -20.52
C GLY A 183 -1.88 -24.36 -20.08
N ILE A 184 -1.95 -25.10 -18.96
CA ILE A 184 -0.84 -25.92 -18.47
C ILE A 184 -0.61 -27.10 -19.43
N ASN A 185 0.61 -27.20 -19.93
CA ASN A 185 1.05 -28.31 -20.74
C ASN A 185 2.28 -28.97 -20.10
N LEU A 186 2.05 -30.14 -19.50
CA LEU A 186 3.10 -30.89 -18.78
C LEU A 186 4.20 -31.46 -19.70
N THR A 187 3.98 -31.47 -21.03
CA THR A 187 5.03 -31.85 -21.99
C THR A 187 6.02 -30.71 -22.24
N LYS A 188 5.67 -29.49 -21.87
CA LYS A 188 6.57 -28.33 -21.99
C LYS A 188 7.42 -28.21 -20.73
N PHE A 189 8.72 -28.42 -20.89
CA PHE A 189 9.69 -28.35 -19.79
C PHE A 189 9.66 -26.98 -19.05
N LYS A 190 9.43 -25.88 -19.78
CA LYS A 190 9.33 -24.55 -19.18
C LYS A 190 8.12 -24.39 -18.24
N HIS A 191 6.96 -24.98 -18.58
CA HIS A 191 5.82 -25.00 -17.65
C HIS A 191 6.14 -25.74 -16.34
N LEU A 192 6.92 -26.83 -16.42
CA LEU A 192 7.37 -27.57 -15.24
C LEU A 192 8.31 -26.71 -14.35
N GLN A 193 9.18 -25.92 -14.98
CA GLN A 193 10.08 -25.01 -14.27
C GLN A 193 9.34 -23.90 -13.53
N VAL A 194 8.22 -23.40 -14.07
CA VAL A 194 7.35 -22.45 -13.38
C VAL A 194 6.84 -23.03 -12.05
N PHE A 195 6.32 -24.26 -12.08
CA PHE A 195 5.87 -24.92 -10.86
C PHE A 195 6.99 -25.17 -9.85
N GLN A 196 8.17 -25.56 -10.33
CA GLN A 196 9.35 -25.72 -9.47
C GLN A 196 9.78 -24.41 -8.82
N ALA A 197 9.72 -23.29 -9.54
CA ALA A 197 10.05 -21.97 -9.00
C ALA A 197 9.06 -21.55 -7.89
N ILE A 198 7.77 -21.79 -8.12
CA ILE A 198 6.70 -21.45 -7.18
C ILE A 198 6.75 -22.32 -5.92
N THR A 199 6.91 -23.65 -6.07
CA THR A 199 6.84 -24.61 -4.97
C THR A 199 8.14 -24.77 -4.20
N GLY A 200 9.27 -24.48 -4.83
CA GLY A 200 10.62 -24.63 -4.27
C GLY A 200 11.24 -23.32 -3.79
N PHE A 201 10.45 -22.41 -3.21
CA PHE A 201 10.95 -21.13 -2.76
C PHE A 201 12.02 -21.27 -1.68
N GLU A 202 13.17 -20.68 -1.95
CA GLU A 202 14.26 -20.47 -1.01
C GLU A 202 14.80 -19.05 -1.26
N ARG A 203 14.67 -18.14 -0.30
CA ARG A 203 14.86 -16.70 -0.47
C ARG A 203 16.10 -16.33 -1.28
N GLU A 204 17.28 -16.69 -0.81
CA GLU A 204 18.54 -16.30 -1.45
C GLU A 204 18.70 -16.88 -2.87
N LYS A 205 18.27 -18.13 -3.07
CA LYS A 205 18.28 -18.75 -4.40
C LYS A 205 17.26 -18.11 -5.34
N ASN A 206 16.09 -17.75 -4.80
CA ASN A 206 15.03 -17.11 -5.54
C ASN A 206 15.50 -15.77 -6.12
N TYR A 207 16.00 -14.87 -5.26
CA TYR A 207 16.44 -13.56 -5.72
C TYR A 207 17.69 -13.66 -6.63
N ARG A 208 18.65 -14.50 -6.31
CA ARG A 208 19.81 -14.73 -7.21
C ARG A 208 19.40 -15.17 -8.61
N ARG A 209 18.32 -15.93 -8.73
CA ARG A 209 17.83 -16.47 -10.00
C ARG A 209 16.90 -15.53 -10.74
N PHE A 210 16.05 -14.80 -10.04
CA PHE A 210 14.88 -14.14 -10.59
C PHE A 210 14.82 -12.62 -10.35
N ASP A 211 15.73 -12.03 -9.58
CA ASP A 211 15.67 -10.60 -9.30
C ASP A 211 16.04 -9.73 -10.53
N ASN A 212 16.69 -10.29 -11.53
CA ASN A 212 17.16 -9.57 -12.72
C ASN A 212 16.15 -9.55 -13.88
N ILE A 213 14.96 -10.11 -13.71
CA ILE A 213 13.95 -10.22 -14.78
C ILE A 213 12.61 -9.68 -14.29
N SER A 214 11.90 -8.89 -15.12
CA SER A 214 10.55 -8.45 -14.83
C SER A 214 9.53 -9.58 -14.99
N VAL A 215 8.40 -9.48 -14.29
CA VAL A 215 7.31 -10.44 -14.42
C VAL A 215 6.79 -10.49 -15.85
N ALA A 216 6.61 -9.34 -16.50
CA ALA A 216 6.16 -9.28 -17.89
C ALA A 216 7.11 -9.98 -18.87
N ASP A 217 8.42 -9.82 -18.70
CA ASP A 217 9.40 -10.49 -19.56
C ASP A 217 9.48 -12.00 -19.29
N TRP A 218 9.36 -12.39 -18.03
CA TRP A 218 9.34 -13.81 -17.66
C TRP A 218 8.15 -14.56 -18.29
N VAL A 219 6.97 -13.92 -18.30
CA VAL A 219 5.75 -14.49 -18.87
C VAL A 219 5.83 -14.67 -20.38
N LYS A 220 6.51 -13.79 -21.10
CA LYS A 220 6.73 -13.93 -22.58
C LYS A 220 7.44 -15.24 -22.95
N THR A 221 8.14 -15.89 -22.02
CA THR A 221 8.94 -17.10 -22.27
C THR A 221 8.16 -18.40 -22.07
N GLU A 222 6.97 -18.55 -22.66
CA GLU A 222 6.15 -19.77 -22.63
C GLU A 222 5.50 -20.08 -21.26
N PHE A 223 4.94 -19.06 -20.62
CA PHE A 223 4.12 -19.23 -19.42
C PHE A 223 2.71 -19.73 -19.78
N PRO A 224 2.02 -20.53 -18.93
CA PRO A 224 0.62 -20.88 -19.13
C PRO A 224 -0.27 -19.66 -19.09
N GLN A 225 -0.79 -19.20 -20.25
CA GLN A 225 -1.49 -17.92 -20.37
C GLN A 225 -2.72 -17.80 -19.43
N GLY A 226 -3.54 -18.84 -19.35
CA GLY A 226 -4.71 -18.79 -18.48
C GLY A 226 -4.35 -18.75 -16.99
N LEU A 227 -3.24 -19.37 -16.60
CA LEU A 227 -2.73 -19.28 -15.24
C LEU A 227 -2.23 -17.84 -14.95
N TYR A 228 -1.60 -17.21 -15.91
CA TYR A 228 -1.19 -15.81 -15.81
C TYR A 228 -2.41 -14.89 -15.68
N ASP A 229 -3.35 -14.96 -16.61
CA ASP A 229 -4.53 -14.09 -16.66
C ASP A 229 -5.38 -14.18 -15.38
N LEU A 230 -5.56 -15.39 -14.85
CA LEU A 230 -6.46 -15.64 -13.72
C LEU A 230 -5.83 -15.45 -12.34
N TYR A 231 -4.52 -15.66 -12.22
CA TYR A 231 -3.89 -15.69 -10.89
C TYR A 231 -2.69 -14.76 -10.76
N PHE A 232 -1.78 -14.78 -11.75
CA PHE A 232 -0.53 -14.04 -11.61
C PHE A 232 -0.69 -12.54 -11.87
N LEU A 233 -1.43 -12.16 -12.91
CA LEU A 233 -1.65 -10.76 -13.25
C LEU A 233 -2.48 -10.03 -12.18
N PRO A 234 -3.68 -10.51 -11.77
CA PRO A 234 -4.47 -9.85 -10.73
C PRO A 234 -3.71 -9.76 -9.42
N PHE A 235 -2.94 -10.80 -9.07
CA PHE A 235 -2.17 -10.82 -7.84
C PHE A 235 -0.95 -9.89 -7.90
N ALA A 236 -0.21 -9.84 -9.00
CA ALA A 236 0.88 -8.88 -9.17
C ALA A 236 0.36 -7.45 -9.02
N LYS A 237 -0.74 -7.09 -9.71
CA LYS A 237 -1.38 -5.78 -9.58
C LYS A 237 -1.87 -5.50 -8.16
N SER A 238 -2.48 -6.47 -7.48
CA SER A 238 -2.92 -6.30 -6.08
C SER A 238 -1.77 -6.17 -5.08
N SER A 239 -0.55 -6.57 -5.44
CA SER A 239 0.67 -6.25 -4.69
C SER A 239 1.14 -4.80 -4.89
N LEU A 240 0.38 -4.01 -5.65
CA LEU A 240 0.63 -2.60 -6.00
C LEU A 240 1.93 -2.40 -6.79
N ASN A 241 2.30 -3.38 -7.63
CA ASN A 241 3.44 -3.29 -8.54
C ASN A 241 3.06 -3.81 -9.93
N ALA A 242 3.33 -3.01 -10.94
CA ALA A 242 3.06 -3.38 -12.32
C ALA A 242 3.96 -4.54 -12.79
N PRO A 243 3.44 -5.52 -13.57
CA PRO A 243 4.23 -6.67 -14.00
C PRO A 243 5.48 -6.33 -14.82
N ASP A 244 5.49 -5.22 -15.54
CA ASP A 244 6.63 -4.74 -16.31
C ASP A 244 7.72 -4.09 -15.44
N GLU A 245 7.37 -3.68 -14.24
CA GLU A 245 8.27 -3.02 -13.29
C GLU A 245 8.66 -3.88 -12.09
N MET A 246 7.94 -4.96 -11.83
CA MET A 246 8.19 -5.85 -10.69
C MET A 246 9.16 -6.98 -11.03
N SER A 247 10.13 -7.25 -10.14
CA SER A 247 11.00 -8.41 -10.30
C SER A 247 10.24 -9.72 -10.03
N VAL A 248 10.59 -10.76 -10.80
CA VAL A 248 10.05 -12.12 -10.57
C VAL A 248 10.45 -12.64 -9.19
N GLY A 249 11.64 -12.28 -8.70
CA GLY A 249 12.09 -12.64 -7.36
C GLY A 249 11.13 -12.14 -6.27
N GLU A 250 10.66 -10.92 -6.39
CA GLU A 250 9.69 -10.33 -5.46
C GLU A 250 8.30 -10.97 -5.62
N LEU A 251 7.82 -11.16 -6.85
CA LEU A 251 6.55 -11.84 -7.09
C LEU A 251 6.53 -13.24 -6.47
N MET A 252 7.60 -14.02 -6.64
CA MET A 252 7.71 -15.37 -6.04
C MET A 252 7.68 -15.32 -4.52
N GLN A 253 8.31 -14.33 -3.92
CA GLN A 253 8.27 -14.10 -2.48
C GLN A 253 6.84 -13.80 -1.99
N PHE A 254 6.10 -12.94 -2.71
CA PHE A 254 4.69 -12.68 -2.42
C PHE A 254 3.85 -13.94 -2.59
N PHE A 255 4.01 -14.69 -3.69
CA PHE A 255 3.28 -15.95 -3.90
C PHE A 255 3.56 -16.98 -2.81
N HIS A 256 4.82 -17.11 -2.39
CA HIS A 256 5.16 -17.99 -1.28
C HIS A 256 4.44 -17.56 0.00
N PHE A 257 4.49 -16.27 0.33
CA PHE A 257 3.85 -15.74 1.52
C PHE A 257 2.33 -15.91 1.51
N TYR A 258 1.65 -15.59 0.39
CA TYR A 258 0.19 -15.60 0.35
C TYR A 258 -0.44 -16.95 0.07
N PHE A 259 0.23 -17.85 -0.64
CA PHE A 259 -0.39 -19.07 -1.14
C PHE A 259 0.33 -20.37 -0.76
N PHE A 260 1.65 -20.36 -0.66
CA PHE A 260 2.42 -21.60 -0.57
C PHE A 260 3.16 -21.82 0.75
N GLY A 261 3.39 -20.76 1.51
CA GLY A 261 4.15 -20.83 2.76
C GLY A 261 3.32 -21.17 3.99
N ASN A 262 2.00 -21.14 3.89
CA ASN A 262 1.11 -21.35 5.04
C ASN A 262 -0.23 -21.97 4.63
N PRO A 263 -0.94 -22.64 5.58
CA PRO A 263 -2.19 -23.35 5.28
C PRO A 263 -3.40 -22.43 5.11
N GLU A 264 -3.34 -21.18 5.57
CA GLU A 264 -4.47 -20.27 5.66
C GLU A 264 -4.71 -19.44 4.39
N GLY A 265 -3.89 -19.65 3.35
CA GLY A 265 -4.00 -18.90 2.09
C GLY A 265 -5.40 -18.88 1.48
N LEU A 266 -5.73 -17.84 0.71
CA LEU A 266 -6.99 -17.64 0.00
C LEU A 266 -8.17 -17.14 0.85
N ALA A 267 -7.97 -16.76 2.11
CA ALA A 267 -8.97 -16.09 2.93
C ALA A 267 -8.46 -14.72 3.36
N PHE A 268 -9.35 -13.78 3.58
CA PHE A 268 -9.00 -12.52 4.23
C PHE A 268 -10.17 -11.91 4.98
N ASN A 269 -9.85 -11.00 5.91
CA ASN A 269 -10.79 -10.26 6.72
C ASN A 269 -10.83 -8.80 6.27
N GLY A 270 -11.93 -8.12 6.52
CA GLY A 270 -12.05 -6.66 6.49
C GLY A 270 -12.19 -6.11 7.90
N THR A 271 -12.14 -4.80 8.04
CA THR A 271 -12.50 -4.12 9.28
C THR A 271 -14.00 -3.88 9.38
N VAL A 272 -14.53 -3.83 10.60
CA VAL A 272 -15.92 -3.49 10.88
C VAL A 272 -16.16 -1.99 10.66
N ASP A 273 -15.25 -1.16 11.16
CA ASP A 273 -15.20 0.28 10.90
C ASP A 273 -14.02 0.64 10.00
N ASP A 274 -13.73 1.91 9.80
CA ASP A 274 -12.55 2.35 9.08
C ASP A 274 -11.24 1.91 9.77
N MET A 275 -10.15 1.93 9.01
CA MET A 275 -8.84 1.48 9.48
C MET A 275 -8.28 2.33 10.63
N GLY A 276 -8.56 3.63 10.61
CA GLY A 276 -8.16 4.54 11.68
C GLY A 276 -8.76 4.14 13.01
N THR A 277 -10.07 3.91 13.03
CA THR A 277 -10.83 3.49 14.22
C THR A 277 -10.48 2.06 14.62
N SER A 278 -10.44 1.15 13.68
CA SER A 278 -10.30 -0.30 13.97
C SER A 278 -8.89 -0.70 14.42
N LEU A 279 -7.83 -0.03 13.92
CA LEU A 279 -6.44 -0.46 14.14
C LEU A 279 -5.52 0.67 14.61
N VAL A 280 -5.52 1.82 13.92
CA VAL A 280 -4.51 2.88 14.15
C VAL A 280 -4.67 3.50 15.53
N GLN A 281 -5.90 3.90 15.88
CA GLN A 281 -6.21 4.53 17.18
C GLN A 281 -5.94 3.62 18.38
N PRO A 282 -6.31 2.31 18.38
CA PRO A 282 -5.94 1.40 19.45
C PRO A 282 -4.44 1.30 19.68
N ILE A 283 -3.64 1.19 18.63
CA ILE A 283 -2.17 1.15 18.73
C ILE A 283 -1.64 2.48 19.31
N ALA A 284 -2.13 3.62 18.80
CA ALA A 284 -1.72 4.94 19.28
C ALA A 284 -2.05 5.15 20.77
N LYS A 285 -3.26 4.76 21.20
CA LYS A 285 -3.67 4.81 22.61
C LYS A 285 -2.77 3.94 23.50
N PHE A 286 -2.41 2.76 23.03
CA PHE A 286 -1.50 1.88 23.77
C PHE A 286 -0.11 2.52 23.93
N ILE A 287 0.47 3.08 22.86
CA ILE A 287 1.75 3.80 22.93
C ILE A 287 1.68 4.92 23.97
N GLN A 288 0.62 5.73 23.95
CA GLN A 288 0.43 6.84 24.88
C GLN A 288 0.22 6.36 26.34
N SER A 289 -0.53 5.27 26.55
CA SER A 289 -0.74 4.69 27.89
C SER A 289 0.56 4.13 28.49
N ASN A 290 1.54 3.77 27.67
CA ASN A 290 2.87 3.35 28.08
C ASN A 290 3.88 4.51 28.13
N GLY A 291 3.40 5.78 28.15
CA GLY A 291 4.23 6.97 28.30
C GLY A 291 4.87 7.47 26.99
N GLY A 292 4.54 6.87 25.84
CA GLY A 292 4.98 7.36 24.54
C GLY A 292 4.28 8.66 24.15
N GLN A 293 5.03 9.56 23.49
CA GLN A 293 4.51 10.80 22.93
C GLN A 293 4.26 10.64 21.43
N ILE A 294 3.14 11.13 20.95
CA ILE A 294 2.78 11.18 19.52
C ILE A 294 2.55 12.64 19.15
N ILE A 295 3.27 13.13 18.17
CA ILE A 295 3.22 14.50 17.68
C ILE A 295 2.87 14.45 16.19
N THR A 296 1.66 14.86 15.85
CA THR A 296 1.19 15.01 14.47
C THR A 296 1.47 16.43 13.96
N ASP A 297 1.23 16.68 12.68
CA ASP A 297 1.57 17.94 12.00
C ASP A 297 3.05 18.34 12.19
N ALA A 298 3.95 17.36 12.36
CA ALA A 298 5.35 17.55 12.68
C ALA A 298 6.23 17.24 11.47
N THR A 299 6.73 18.27 10.79
CA THR A 299 7.60 18.11 9.63
C THR A 299 9.06 18.26 10.02
N VAL A 300 9.83 17.18 9.89
CA VAL A 300 11.29 17.18 10.12
C VAL A 300 11.97 18.10 9.10
N SER A 301 12.80 19.02 9.56
CA SER A 301 13.46 20.04 8.73
C SER A 301 14.97 19.84 8.60
N GLU A 302 15.63 19.35 9.62
CA GLU A 302 17.08 19.19 9.66
C GLU A 302 17.47 18.01 10.56
N ILE A 303 18.49 17.28 10.17
CA ILE A 303 19.00 16.10 10.88
C ILE A 303 20.53 16.20 10.93
N PRO A 304 21.09 16.87 11.92
CA PRO A 304 22.54 16.89 12.13
C PRO A 304 23.07 15.49 12.46
N ALA A 305 24.16 15.12 11.82
CA ALA A 305 24.94 13.93 12.14
C ALA A 305 26.37 14.30 12.53
N VAL A 306 26.86 13.69 13.59
CA VAL A 306 28.20 13.92 14.16
C VAL A 306 28.83 12.55 14.43
N ASP A 307 30.10 12.39 14.05
CA ASP A 307 30.86 11.14 14.25
C ASP A 307 30.11 9.87 13.74
N GLY A 308 29.46 9.98 12.59
CA GLY A 308 28.73 8.88 11.98
C GLY A 308 27.44 8.47 12.70
N LYS A 309 26.87 9.33 13.55
CA LYS A 309 25.63 9.11 14.31
C LYS A 309 24.69 10.29 14.11
N ILE A 310 23.39 10.04 14.16
CA ILE A 310 22.41 11.13 14.24
C ILE A 310 22.52 11.79 15.61
N ASP A 311 22.69 13.09 15.61
CA ASP A 311 22.80 13.90 16.84
C ASP A 311 21.42 14.33 17.34
N SER A 312 20.62 14.88 16.45
CA SER A 312 19.28 15.39 16.78
C SER A 312 18.36 15.43 15.57
N LEU A 313 17.07 15.69 15.81
CA LEU A 313 16.07 16.02 14.80
C LEU A 313 15.51 17.41 15.08
N LYS A 314 15.45 18.27 14.06
CA LYS A 314 14.71 19.52 14.13
C LYS A 314 13.42 19.39 13.33
N TYR A 315 12.32 19.92 13.84
CA TYR A 315 11.00 19.86 13.19
C TYR A 315 10.16 21.10 13.47
N TYR A 316 9.21 21.36 12.57
CA TYR A 316 8.20 22.41 12.71
C TYR A 316 6.83 21.77 12.96
N LEU A 317 5.93 22.49 13.64
CA LEU A 317 4.57 22.07 13.94
C LEU A 317 3.54 22.86 13.12
N GLY A 318 2.46 22.20 12.70
CA GLY A 318 1.30 22.82 12.10
C GLY A 318 1.63 23.63 10.85
N SER A 319 1.11 24.87 10.77
CA SER A 319 1.36 25.80 9.66
C SER A 319 2.82 26.17 9.48
N ASP A 320 3.61 26.07 10.53
CA ASP A 320 5.06 26.35 10.47
C ASP A 320 5.80 25.28 9.64
N SER A 321 5.19 24.11 9.44
CA SER A 321 5.71 23.07 8.55
C SER A 321 5.82 23.50 7.09
N ASN A 322 5.03 24.51 6.66
CA ASN A 322 5.11 25.10 5.33
C ASN A 322 6.41 25.85 5.09
N ASN A 323 7.17 26.17 6.16
CA ASN A 323 8.47 26.81 6.07
C ASN A 323 9.62 25.85 5.77
N VAL A 324 9.35 24.54 5.76
CA VAL A 324 10.35 23.55 5.40
C VAL A 324 10.49 23.49 3.88
N PRO A 325 11.66 23.85 3.31
CA PRO A 325 11.87 23.69 1.88
C PRO A 325 11.73 22.22 1.45
N PHE A 326 11.04 21.98 0.34
CA PHE A 326 10.87 20.65 -0.24
C PHE A 326 11.21 20.66 -1.74
N TRP A 327 11.68 19.52 -2.24
CA TRP A 327 12.05 19.37 -3.65
C TRP A 327 10.92 18.79 -4.47
N VAL A 328 10.69 19.36 -5.66
CA VAL A 328 9.76 18.86 -6.67
C VAL A 328 10.47 18.67 -8.00
N LYS A 329 10.20 17.57 -8.70
CA LYS A 329 10.75 17.30 -10.02
C LYS A 329 9.92 17.96 -11.10
N ARG A 330 10.51 18.21 -12.29
CA ARG A 330 9.80 18.69 -13.48
C ARG A 330 8.65 17.72 -13.81
N ASN A 331 7.48 18.28 -14.08
CA ASN A 331 6.32 17.48 -14.48
C ASN A 331 6.54 16.97 -15.91
N ALA A 332 6.41 15.65 -16.09
CA ALA A 332 6.63 14.99 -17.38
C ALA A 332 5.38 14.97 -18.28
N ILE A 333 4.22 15.34 -17.74
CA ILE A 333 2.91 15.16 -18.38
C ILE A 333 2.33 16.49 -18.87
N ILE A 334 2.44 17.55 -18.05
CA ILE A 334 1.94 18.87 -18.42
C ILE A 334 3.06 19.63 -19.10
N THR A 335 2.96 19.76 -20.41
CA THR A 335 3.91 20.53 -21.23
C THR A 335 3.23 21.75 -21.81
N ASP A 336 3.77 22.93 -21.53
CA ASP A 336 3.39 24.20 -22.13
C ASP A 336 4.67 24.95 -22.49
N GLU A 337 4.72 25.59 -23.65
CA GLU A 337 5.89 26.36 -24.08
C GLU A 337 6.09 27.64 -23.24
N LYS A 338 5.06 28.08 -22.50
CA LYS A 338 5.07 29.36 -21.77
C LYS A 338 5.20 29.20 -20.26
N VAL A 339 4.85 28.03 -19.70
CA VAL A 339 4.80 27.79 -18.26
C VAL A 339 5.51 26.47 -17.94
N GLU A 340 6.44 26.52 -17.00
CA GLU A 340 7.09 25.32 -16.49
C GLU A 340 6.29 24.72 -15.35
N TYR A 341 6.06 23.40 -15.41
CA TYR A 341 5.33 22.67 -14.37
C TYR A 341 6.26 21.69 -13.65
N PHE A 342 6.10 21.64 -12.32
CA PHE A 342 6.83 20.74 -11.44
C PHE A 342 5.87 20.00 -10.52
N GLY A 343 6.32 18.85 -9.99
CA GLY A 343 5.48 17.98 -9.18
C GLY A 343 4.65 17.02 -10.00
N ALA A 344 3.78 16.28 -9.36
CA ALA A 344 2.99 15.23 -9.99
C ALA A 344 1.60 15.13 -9.36
N ALA A 345 0.62 14.68 -10.12
CA ALA A 345 -0.77 14.38 -9.77
C ALA A 345 -1.52 15.46 -8.99
N ASP A 346 -1.52 15.34 -7.69
CA ASP A 346 -2.24 16.17 -6.72
C ASP A 346 -1.42 17.37 -6.22
N GLN A 347 -0.11 17.33 -6.43
CA GLN A 347 0.82 18.39 -6.04
C GLN A 347 1.60 18.93 -7.24
N VAL A 348 0.91 19.55 -8.16
CA VAL A 348 1.52 20.23 -9.31
C VAL A 348 1.69 21.72 -8.99
N PHE A 349 2.84 22.25 -9.42
CA PHE A 349 3.22 23.65 -9.26
C PHE A 349 3.50 24.26 -10.62
N ALA A 350 2.89 25.40 -10.91
CA ALA A 350 3.20 26.23 -12.06
C ALA A 350 4.22 27.30 -11.65
N VAL A 351 5.32 27.43 -12.37
CA VAL A 351 6.29 28.51 -12.13
C VAL A 351 5.70 29.82 -12.63
N ALA A 352 5.65 30.83 -11.76
CA ALA A 352 5.15 32.15 -12.12
C ALA A 352 6.08 32.85 -13.13
N ALA A 353 5.54 33.85 -13.83
CA ALA A 353 6.28 34.59 -14.87
C ALA A 353 7.55 35.29 -14.38
N ASP A 354 7.65 35.56 -13.07
CA ASP A 354 8.84 36.13 -12.43
C ASP A 354 9.99 35.12 -12.27
N SER A 355 9.75 33.83 -12.52
CA SER A 355 10.66 32.69 -12.32
C SER A 355 11.23 32.56 -10.90
N LYS A 356 10.66 33.31 -9.93
CA LYS A 356 11.07 33.32 -8.52
C LYS A 356 10.06 32.66 -7.62
N SER A 357 8.82 32.51 -8.10
CA SER A 357 7.75 31.89 -7.34
C SER A 357 7.03 30.81 -8.15
N ALA A 358 6.36 29.92 -7.45
CA ALA A 358 5.52 28.88 -8.00
C ALA A 358 4.14 28.90 -7.33
N ILE A 359 3.11 28.52 -8.07
CA ILE A 359 1.73 28.45 -7.59
C ILE A 359 1.34 26.98 -7.55
N SER A 360 0.83 26.53 -6.41
CA SER A 360 0.25 25.18 -6.32
C SER A 360 -1.02 25.11 -7.17
N LEU A 361 -1.11 24.11 -8.02
CA LEU A 361 -2.31 23.86 -8.83
C LEU A 361 -3.33 22.96 -8.10
N THR A 362 -3.22 22.85 -6.79
CA THR A 362 -4.21 22.14 -5.95
C THR A 362 -5.36 23.08 -5.59
N CYS A 363 -6.56 22.76 -6.08
CA CYS A 363 -7.77 23.58 -5.85
C CYS A 363 -8.08 23.69 -4.36
N THR A 364 -8.24 24.92 -3.87
CA THR A 364 -8.50 25.18 -2.46
C THR A 364 -9.94 24.88 -2.01
N HIS A 365 -10.81 24.38 -2.92
CA HIS A 365 -12.14 23.88 -2.58
C HIS A 365 -12.06 22.44 -2.03
N GLN A 366 -11.58 21.47 -2.84
CA GLN A 366 -11.55 20.05 -2.50
C GLN A 366 -10.30 19.32 -3.05
N GLY A 367 -9.18 20.02 -3.21
CA GLY A 367 -7.89 19.38 -3.54
C GLY A 367 -7.69 18.96 -5.00
N CYS A 368 -8.68 19.14 -5.90
CA CYS A 368 -8.54 18.77 -7.31
C CYS A 368 -7.41 19.54 -8.00
N THR A 369 -6.65 18.89 -8.88
CA THR A 369 -5.67 19.60 -9.70
C THR A 369 -6.34 20.50 -10.73
N VAL A 370 -6.11 21.82 -10.66
CA VAL A 370 -6.61 22.77 -11.64
C VAL A 370 -5.79 22.70 -12.94
N LYS A 371 -6.46 22.98 -14.06
CA LYS A 371 -5.85 22.96 -15.39
C LYS A 371 -5.58 24.37 -15.90
N PRO A 372 -4.45 24.60 -16.57
CA PRO A 372 -4.22 25.86 -17.27
C PRO A 372 -5.20 26.03 -18.44
N ALA A 373 -5.68 27.23 -18.63
CA ALA A 373 -6.49 27.65 -19.78
C ALA A 373 -5.68 28.55 -20.72
N ALA A 374 -6.15 28.72 -21.97
CA ALA A 374 -5.45 29.49 -23.00
C ALA A 374 -5.26 30.98 -22.65
N ASP A 375 -6.10 31.53 -21.78
CA ASP A 375 -6.02 32.89 -21.26
C ASP A 375 -5.05 33.04 -20.07
N GLY A 376 -4.38 31.98 -19.66
CA GLY A 376 -3.47 31.94 -18.53
C GLY A 376 -4.15 31.74 -17.17
N SER A 377 -5.48 31.61 -17.13
CA SER A 377 -6.21 31.26 -15.90
C SER A 377 -6.11 29.75 -15.59
N PHE A 378 -6.49 29.37 -14.36
CA PHE A 378 -6.54 27.97 -13.94
C PHE A 378 -7.98 27.55 -13.62
N HIS A 379 -8.44 26.47 -14.21
CA HIS A 379 -9.80 25.97 -14.07
C HIS A 379 -9.85 24.64 -13.33
N CYS A 380 -10.66 24.55 -12.31
CA CYS A 380 -10.90 23.28 -11.59
C CYS A 380 -11.89 22.41 -12.38
N PRO A 381 -11.47 21.23 -12.88
CA PRO A 381 -12.36 20.38 -13.68
C PRO A 381 -13.45 19.70 -12.85
N CYS A 382 -13.29 19.63 -11.51
CA CYS A 382 -14.21 18.90 -10.65
C CYS A 382 -15.46 19.73 -10.31
N HIS A 383 -15.28 21.00 -9.95
CA HIS A 383 -16.38 21.82 -9.42
C HIS A 383 -16.47 23.22 -10.07
N GLY A 384 -15.68 23.47 -11.11
CA GLY A 384 -15.77 24.70 -11.90
C GLY A 384 -15.22 25.97 -11.23
N ALA A 385 -14.41 25.84 -10.17
CA ALA A 385 -13.67 26.98 -9.63
C ALA A 385 -12.67 27.51 -10.66
N VAL A 386 -12.52 28.85 -10.74
CA VAL A 386 -11.59 29.50 -11.65
C VAL A 386 -10.67 30.42 -10.86
N PHE A 387 -9.38 30.37 -11.18
CA PHE A 387 -8.32 31.16 -10.57
C PHE A 387 -7.58 31.94 -11.67
N ALA A 388 -7.20 33.18 -11.37
CA ALA A 388 -6.35 33.97 -12.26
C ALA A 388 -4.95 33.39 -12.38
N ALA A 389 -4.16 33.90 -13.34
CA ALA A 389 -2.77 33.50 -13.54
C ALA A 389 -1.86 33.69 -12.30
N ASP A 390 -2.23 34.62 -11.40
CA ASP A 390 -1.53 34.84 -10.13
C ASP A 390 -2.06 33.98 -8.96
N GLY A 391 -2.98 33.07 -9.24
CA GLY A 391 -3.59 32.15 -8.29
C GLY A 391 -4.79 32.70 -7.52
N LYS A 392 -5.22 33.93 -7.75
CA LYS A 392 -6.39 34.50 -7.06
C LYS A 392 -7.69 33.89 -7.54
N VAL A 393 -8.63 33.67 -6.60
CA VAL A 393 -9.98 33.22 -6.94
C VAL A 393 -10.71 34.24 -7.83
N VAL A 394 -11.16 33.80 -8.99
CA VAL A 394 -12.01 34.58 -9.92
C VAL A 394 -13.46 34.10 -9.81
N LYS A 395 -13.67 32.77 -9.67
CA LYS A 395 -15.00 32.16 -9.58
C LYS A 395 -14.98 31.00 -8.61
N GLY A 396 -15.96 30.95 -7.68
CA GLY A 396 -16.17 29.84 -6.76
C GLY A 396 -16.51 28.52 -7.46
N PRO A 397 -16.60 27.41 -6.68
CA PRO A 397 -16.84 27.37 -5.24
C PRO A 397 -15.62 27.56 -4.31
N ALA A 398 -14.40 27.61 -4.82
CA ALA A 398 -13.24 27.94 -4.00
C ALA A 398 -13.37 29.33 -3.36
N GLN A 399 -12.99 29.45 -2.09
CA GLN A 399 -13.06 30.69 -1.31
C GLN A 399 -11.67 31.26 -0.96
N ARG A 400 -10.60 30.53 -1.25
CA ARG A 400 -9.21 30.89 -0.97
C ARG A 400 -8.38 30.82 -2.24
N ASP A 401 -7.42 31.73 -2.37
CA ASP A 401 -6.45 31.73 -3.46
C ASP A 401 -5.61 30.45 -3.47
N LEU A 402 -5.03 30.12 -4.63
CA LEU A 402 -4.06 29.02 -4.73
C LEU A 402 -2.80 29.36 -3.93
N PRO A 403 -2.24 28.40 -3.18
CA PRO A 403 -1.03 28.61 -2.39
C PRO A 403 0.16 29.01 -3.26
N LYS A 404 0.95 29.97 -2.78
CA LYS A 404 2.18 30.44 -3.43
C LYS A 404 3.42 29.97 -2.68
N PHE A 405 4.48 29.69 -3.44
CA PHE A 405 5.75 29.20 -2.95
C PHE A 405 6.90 30.03 -3.54
N GLU A 406 7.92 30.30 -2.75
CA GLU A 406 9.18 30.86 -3.20
C GLU A 406 10.08 29.73 -3.72
N ILE A 407 10.77 29.97 -4.85
CA ILE A 407 11.77 29.08 -5.39
C ILE A 407 13.12 29.41 -4.70
N VAL A 408 13.52 28.58 -3.74
CA VAL A 408 14.75 28.75 -2.97
C VAL A 408 15.97 28.31 -3.76
N GLN A 409 15.83 27.20 -4.50
CA GLN A 409 16.90 26.64 -5.31
C GLN A 409 16.34 25.95 -6.55
N ARG A 410 17.11 26.04 -7.65
CA ARG A 410 16.82 25.34 -8.89
C ARG A 410 18.02 24.46 -9.26
N GLN A 411 17.76 23.21 -9.58
CA GLN A 411 18.74 22.24 -10.09
C GLN A 411 18.12 21.50 -11.27
N ASP A 412 18.72 21.57 -12.45
CA ASP A 412 18.32 20.91 -13.69
C ASP A 412 16.79 20.68 -13.84
N ASP A 413 16.30 19.53 -13.39
CA ASP A 413 14.91 19.10 -13.46
C ASP A 413 14.15 19.23 -12.13
N GLN A 414 14.70 19.89 -11.13
CA GLN A 414 14.09 20.01 -9.80
C GLN A 414 14.06 21.46 -9.30
N LEU A 415 13.02 21.79 -8.53
CA LEU A 415 12.90 23.02 -7.77
C LEU A 415 12.81 22.71 -6.28
N GLN A 416 13.47 23.55 -5.48
CA GLN A 416 13.25 23.59 -4.04
C GLN A 416 12.30 24.74 -3.74
N LEU A 417 11.15 24.42 -3.15
CA LEU A 417 10.05 25.34 -2.87
C LEU A 417 9.88 25.54 -1.36
N VAL A 418 9.52 26.75 -0.95
CA VAL A 418 9.08 27.09 0.41
C VAL A 418 7.86 27.98 0.35
N ALA A 419 6.90 27.84 1.26
CA ALA A 419 5.68 28.66 1.25
C ALA A 419 6.01 30.15 1.50
N VAL A 420 5.33 31.04 0.77
CA VAL A 420 5.43 32.49 0.97
C VAL A 420 4.61 32.90 2.19
N ASN A 421 5.20 33.71 3.10
CA ASN A 421 4.55 34.32 4.27
C ASN A 421 4.44 33.46 5.54
N ALA A 422 5.48 32.74 5.88
CA ALA A 422 5.54 32.14 7.19
C ALA A 422 6.43 33.01 8.13
N GLU A 423 5.81 33.66 9.11
CA GLU A 423 6.55 34.08 10.31
C GLU A 423 7.00 32.81 11.03
N SER A 424 8.27 32.44 10.87
CA SER A 424 8.76 31.16 11.37
C SER A 424 9.08 31.24 12.85
N LEU A 425 8.35 30.49 13.66
CA LEU A 425 8.86 30.05 14.95
C LEU A 425 10.11 29.20 14.73
N PRO A 426 11.11 29.26 15.64
CA PRO A 426 12.29 28.39 15.53
C PRO A 426 11.84 26.92 15.58
N PRO A 427 12.52 26.02 14.83
CA PRO A 427 12.20 24.61 14.89
C PRO A 427 12.40 24.05 16.30
N GLN A 428 11.54 23.11 16.67
CA GLN A 428 11.74 22.32 17.87
C GLN A 428 12.83 21.28 17.63
N THR A 429 13.54 20.88 18.70
CA THR A 429 14.64 19.90 18.61
C THR A 429 14.35 18.70 19.51
N ILE A 430 14.56 17.51 18.98
CA ILE A 430 14.57 16.24 19.72
C ILE A 430 15.95 15.64 19.66
N THR A 431 16.50 15.31 20.83
CA THR A 431 17.70 14.48 20.97
C THR A 431 17.28 13.13 21.55
N ALA A 432 17.74 12.04 20.94
CA ALA A 432 17.40 10.68 21.35
C ALA A 432 18.62 9.76 21.29
N ASP A 433 18.58 8.67 22.09
CA ASP A 433 19.60 7.61 22.01
C ASP A 433 19.54 6.86 20.68
N TYR A 434 18.31 6.68 20.16
CA TYR A 434 18.03 5.97 18.90
C TYR A 434 17.02 6.73 18.05
N TYR A 435 17.16 6.58 16.73
CA TYR A 435 16.29 7.15 15.73
C TYR A 435 15.77 6.04 14.81
N VAL A 436 14.50 6.11 14.42
CA VAL A 436 13.87 5.18 13.49
C VAL A 436 13.20 5.98 12.37
N PHE A 437 13.66 5.77 11.13
CA PHE A 437 12.99 6.37 9.98
C PHE A 437 12.00 5.35 9.40
N ALA A 438 10.71 5.62 9.61
CA ALA A 438 9.59 4.73 9.33
C ALA A 438 8.60 5.34 8.32
N THR A 439 9.10 6.22 7.45
CA THR A 439 8.30 6.85 6.39
C THR A 439 8.26 5.99 5.13
N ASP A 440 7.40 6.35 4.17
CA ASP A 440 7.40 5.79 2.82
C ASP A 440 8.68 6.13 2.03
N VAL A 441 8.82 5.60 0.82
CA VAL A 441 10.01 5.83 -0.02
C VAL A 441 10.24 7.32 -0.29
N PRO A 442 9.27 8.11 -0.78
CA PRO A 442 9.47 9.55 -0.95
C PRO A 442 9.87 10.25 0.36
N GLY A 443 9.24 9.87 1.46
CA GLY A 443 9.52 10.42 2.78
C GLY A 443 10.95 10.17 3.24
N VAL A 444 11.43 8.92 3.20
CA VAL A 444 12.80 8.61 3.61
C VAL A 444 13.85 9.27 2.70
N GLN A 445 13.60 9.36 1.41
CA GLN A 445 14.46 10.08 0.47
C GLN A 445 14.53 11.59 0.79
N GLN A 446 13.40 12.21 1.13
CA GLN A 446 13.36 13.60 1.57
C GLN A 446 14.07 13.81 2.90
N ILE A 447 13.90 12.92 3.86
CA ILE A 447 14.57 12.94 5.16
C ILE A 447 16.09 12.85 4.97
N PHE A 448 16.56 11.93 4.13
CA PHE A 448 18.01 11.76 3.89
C PHE A 448 18.66 12.97 3.20
N LYS A 449 17.93 13.74 2.40
CA LYS A 449 18.43 15.02 1.87
C LYS A 449 18.67 16.07 2.97
N ARG A 450 18.04 15.92 4.13
CA ARG A 450 18.14 16.82 5.29
C ARG A 450 19.17 16.36 6.32
N VAL A 451 19.74 15.18 6.13
CA VAL A 451 20.86 14.69 6.95
C VAL A 451 22.11 15.46 6.56
N SER A 452 22.62 16.28 7.49
CA SER A 452 23.87 17.02 7.36
C SER A 452 24.98 16.34 8.18
N GLY A 453 26.24 16.50 7.76
CA GLY A 453 27.38 15.86 8.38
C GLY A 453 27.77 14.54 7.75
N ASP A 454 28.71 13.86 8.39
CA ASP A 454 29.34 12.66 7.85
C ASP A 454 28.53 11.41 8.23
N VAL A 455 27.89 10.83 7.23
CA VAL A 455 27.20 9.54 7.32
C VAL A 455 27.69 8.63 6.19
N ASP A 456 27.67 7.32 6.41
CA ASP A 456 28.12 6.34 5.42
C ASP A 456 27.47 6.60 4.03
N PRO A 457 28.27 6.94 3.00
CA PRO A 457 27.76 7.18 1.64
C PRO A 457 26.98 6.01 1.06
N LYS A 458 27.28 4.78 1.48
CA LYS A 458 26.56 3.59 1.06
C LYS A 458 25.09 3.65 1.48
N VAL A 459 24.81 4.06 2.71
CA VAL A 459 23.43 4.18 3.22
C VAL A 459 22.65 5.23 2.42
N ARG A 460 23.28 6.38 2.15
CA ARG A 460 22.69 7.43 1.31
C ARG A 460 22.36 6.89 -0.08
N SER A 461 23.31 6.23 -0.72
CA SER A 461 23.13 5.62 -2.05
C SER A 461 22.01 4.57 -2.06
N GLN A 462 21.89 3.73 -1.02
CA GLN A 462 20.82 2.75 -0.91
C GLN A 462 19.45 3.40 -0.81
N VAL A 463 19.31 4.47 -0.02
CA VAL A 463 18.04 5.22 0.10
C VAL A 463 17.68 5.92 -1.22
N GLU A 464 18.65 6.53 -1.90
CA GLU A 464 18.44 7.20 -3.19
C GLU A 464 17.99 6.24 -4.31
N LYS A 465 18.44 4.99 -4.26
CA LYS A 465 18.07 3.93 -5.23
C LYS A 465 16.69 3.32 -4.98
N LEU A 466 16.05 3.60 -3.85
CA LEU A 466 14.68 3.14 -3.62
C LEU A 466 13.75 3.71 -4.69
N SER A 467 12.80 2.92 -5.15
CA SER A 467 11.83 3.30 -6.16
C SER A 467 10.40 3.21 -5.62
N ILE A 468 9.51 3.96 -6.24
CA ILE A 468 8.07 3.85 -6.05
C ILE A 468 7.46 3.07 -7.21
N ALA A 469 6.36 2.41 -6.93
CA ALA A 469 5.52 1.79 -7.95
C ALA A 469 4.69 2.83 -8.70
N ASP A 470 4.09 2.43 -9.81
CA ASP A 470 3.07 3.22 -10.50
C ASP A 470 1.93 3.62 -9.55
N PRO A 471 1.21 4.70 -9.85
CA PRO A 471 0.15 5.22 -8.99
C PRO A 471 -0.97 4.22 -8.73
N PHE A 472 -1.61 4.40 -7.59
CA PHE A 472 -2.82 3.74 -7.14
C PHE A 472 -3.94 4.77 -6.99
N ALA A 473 -5.13 4.46 -7.50
CA ALA A 473 -6.29 5.32 -7.33
C ALA A 473 -7.50 4.53 -6.88
N VAL A 474 -8.33 5.15 -6.07
CA VAL A 474 -9.67 4.67 -5.74
C VAL A 474 -10.70 5.75 -6.01
N CYS A 475 -11.88 5.34 -6.46
CA CYS A 475 -13.02 6.22 -6.55
C CYS A 475 -14.22 5.59 -5.86
N ARG A 476 -14.72 6.23 -4.80
CA ARG A 476 -15.89 5.82 -4.03
C ARG A 476 -17.10 6.64 -4.47
N PHE A 477 -18.21 5.94 -4.70
CA PHE A 477 -19.45 6.50 -5.21
C PHE A 477 -20.60 6.20 -4.25
N TRP A 478 -21.48 7.18 -4.04
CA TRP A 478 -22.73 7.06 -3.28
C TRP A 478 -23.91 7.21 -4.23
N PHE A 479 -24.87 6.28 -4.17
CA PHE A 479 -26.07 6.26 -4.98
C PHE A 479 -27.33 6.22 -4.12
N ASP A 480 -28.45 6.70 -4.68
CA ASP A 480 -29.77 6.74 -4.03
C ASP A 480 -30.48 5.39 -3.94
N ARG A 481 -29.90 4.32 -4.48
CA ARG A 481 -30.45 2.96 -4.43
C ARG A 481 -29.37 1.90 -4.42
N ASP A 482 -29.72 0.71 -3.90
CA ASP A 482 -28.91 -0.51 -3.97
C ASP A 482 -29.20 -1.30 -5.26
N PHE A 483 -28.47 -2.36 -5.53
CA PHE A 483 -28.50 -3.20 -6.72
C PHE A 483 -28.23 -4.66 -6.39
N ASN A 484 -28.60 -5.57 -7.33
CA ASN A 484 -28.28 -6.98 -7.19
C ASN A 484 -26.81 -7.25 -7.49
N TRP A 485 -26.18 -8.04 -6.61
CA TRP A 485 -24.79 -8.42 -6.77
C TRP A 485 -24.57 -9.88 -6.36
N GLU A 486 -24.18 -10.72 -7.32
CA GLU A 486 -24.01 -12.17 -7.12
C GLU A 486 -22.58 -12.56 -6.74
N GLN A 487 -21.63 -11.64 -6.87
CA GLN A 487 -20.23 -11.84 -6.53
C GLN A 487 -19.94 -11.50 -5.05
N SER A 488 -18.70 -11.63 -4.64
CA SER A 488 -18.29 -11.21 -3.30
C SER A 488 -18.37 -9.68 -3.10
N ASN A 489 -18.51 -9.23 -1.87
CA ASN A 489 -18.53 -7.79 -1.54
C ASN A 489 -17.20 -7.09 -1.85
N PHE A 490 -16.10 -7.84 -1.90
CA PHE A 490 -14.85 -7.44 -2.55
C PHE A 490 -14.61 -8.39 -3.73
N THR A 491 -14.59 -7.86 -4.95
CA THR A 491 -14.42 -8.63 -6.18
C THR A 491 -13.23 -8.07 -6.98
N SER A 492 -12.25 -8.91 -7.27
CA SER A 492 -11.20 -8.59 -8.23
C SER A 492 -11.76 -8.60 -9.65
N LEU A 493 -11.32 -7.65 -10.45
CA LEU A 493 -11.71 -7.46 -11.84
C LEU A 493 -10.48 -7.59 -12.73
N SER A 494 -10.64 -8.11 -13.93
CA SER A 494 -9.54 -8.21 -14.90
C SER A 494 -10.04 -7.93 -16.31
N GLY A 495 -9.18 -7.35 -17.15
CA GLY A 495 -9.49 -7.01 -18.53
C GLY A 495 -10.18 -5.65 -18.73
N TYR A 496 -10.38 -4.86 -17.67
CA TYR A 496 -10.79 -3.47 -17.74
C TYR A 496 -9.60 -2.57 -18.05
N GLU A 497 -9.86 -1.37 -18.53
CA GLU A 497 -8.82 -0.42 -18.90
C GLU A 497 -8.13 0.17 -17.65
N LEU A 498 -8.93 0.51 -16.65
CA LEU A 498 -8.47 1.13 -15.40
C LEU A 498 -8.76 0.28 -14.17
N THR A 499 -9.97 -0.27 -14.06
CA THR A 499 -10.49 -0.86 -12.82
C THR A 499 -10.00 -2.29 -12.59
N ASP A 500 -9.39 -2.53 -11.43
CA ASP A 500 -8.86 -3.83 -11.02
C ASP A 500 -9.67 -4.52 -9.91
N SER A 501 -10.52 -3.79 -9.20
CA SER A 501 -11.44 -4.36 -8.22
C SER A 501 -12.62 -3.43 -7.90
N ILE A 502 -13.67 -4.03 -7.34
CA ILE A 502 -14.86 -3.34 -6.83
C ILE A 502 -15.11 -3.78 -5.38
N THR A 503 -15.42 -2.82 -4.51
CA THR A 503 -15.77 -3.04 -3.11
C THR A 503 -17.14 -2.45 -2.81
N LEU A 504 -18.01 -3.22 -2.19
CA LEU A 504 -19.35 -2.80 -1.76
C LEU A 504 -19.30 -2.40 -0.28
N TYR A 505 -18.95 -1.16 0.02
CA TYR A 505 -18.77 -0.68 1.39
C TYR A 505 -20.05 -0.74 2.22
N HIS A 506 -21.20 -0.49 1.61
CA HIS A 506 -22.52 -0.61 2.24
C HIS A 506 -22.91 -2.05 2.63
N ARG A 507 -22.02 -3.03 2.41
CA ARG A 507 -22.16 -4.44 2.80
C ARG A 507 -20.98 -4.93 3.64
N ILE A 508 -20.04 -4.03 4.00
CA ILE A 508 -18.82 -4.41 4.73
C ILE A 508 -18.64 -3.54 5.98
N GLN A 509 -18.59 -2.21 5.86
CA GLN A 509 -18.30 -1.32 6.98
C GLN A 509 -19.57 -0.75 7.62
N GLN A 510 -19.64 -0.73 8.94
CA GLN A 510 -20.84 -0.45 9.70
C GLN A 510 -21.44 0.92 9.38
N GLN A 511 -20.63 1.98 9.28
CA GLN A 511 -21.11 3.33 8.94
C GLN A 511 -21.88 3.38 7.61
N PHE A 512 -21.47 2.59 6.61
CA PHE A 512 -22.13 2.54 5.30
C PHE A 512 -23.30 1.57 5.28
N ILE A 513 -23.26 0.50 6.09
CA ILE A 513 -24.39 -0.42 6.31
C ILE A 513 -25.55 0.36 6.91
N ASP A 514 -25.32 1.08 8.02
CA ASP A 514 -26.33 1.88 8.71
C ASP A 514 -26.95 2.95 7.81
N TRP A 515 -26.12 3.61 6.98
CA TRP A 515 -26.60 4.58 6.01
C TRP A 515 -27.47 3.94 4.92
N SER A 516 -27.02 2.80 4.36
CA SER A 516 -27.75 2.06 3.34
C SER A 516 -29.09 1.53 3.85
N GLU A 517 -29.14 1.00 5.07
CA GLU A 517 -30.39 0.52 5.70
C GLU A 517 -31.42 1.64 5.89
N ARG A 518 -30.99 2.86 6.20
CA ARG A 518 -31.86 4.03 6.37
C ARG A 518 -32.36 4.63 5.06
N THR A 519 -31.52 4.66 4.05
CA THR A 519 -31.74 5.41 2.80
C THR A 519 -32.14 4.52 1.63
N GLY A 520 -31.82 3.22 1.67
CA GLY A 520 -31.91 2.30 0.52
C GLY A 520 -30.81 2.51 -0.51
N GLY A 521 -29.80 3.35 -0.19
CA GLY A 521 -28.69 3.69 -1.07
C GLY A 521 -27.57 2.66 -1.07
N SER A 522 -26.58 2.85 -1.93
CA SER A 522 -25.37 2.02 -2.00
C SER A 522 -24.09 2.84 -2.02
N VAL A 523 -23.02 2.27 -1.48
CA VAL A 523 -21.67 2.85 -1.50
C VAL A 523 -20.72 1.85 -2.14
N VAL A 524 -20.18 2.23 -3.29
CA VAL A 524 -19.36 1.38 -4.16
C VAL A 524 -18.01 2.05 -4.40
N GLU A 525 -16.93 1.29 -4.28
CA GLU A 525 -15.60 1.79 -4.57
C GLU A 525 -14.92 0.96 -5.65
N LEU A 526 -14.33 1.64 -6.62
CA LEU A 526 -13.48 1.05 -7.66
C LEU A 526 -12.01 1.37 -7.37
N HIS A 527 -11.14 0.39 -7.64
CA HIS A 527 -9.71 0.50 -7.44
C HIS A 527 -8.97 0.33 -8.77
N ALA A 528 -7.95 1.16 -8.96
CA ALA A 528 -6.97 1.04 -10.05
C ALA A 528 -5.58 0.80 -9.44
N TYR A 529 -5.02 -0.37 -9.66
CA TYR A 529 -3.71 -0.77 -9.15
C TYR A 529 -2.64 -0.52 -10.21
N CYS A 530 -1.62 0.27 -9.89
CA CYS A 530 -0.48 0.51 -10.78
C CYS A 530 -0.91 0.98 -12.18
N TYR A 531 -1.80 1.97 -12.25
CA TYR A 531 -2.23 2.52 -13.52
C TYR A 531 -1.12 3.37 -14.15
N LYS A 532 -1.06 3.39 -15.48
CA LYS A 532 -0.06 4.18 -16.19
C LYS A 532 -0.53 5.62 -16.35
N GLU A 533 0.15 6.58 -15.71
CA GLU A 533 -0.19 8.01 -15.75
C GLU A 533 -0.28 8.59 -17.16
N LYS A 534 0.51 8.06 -18.09
CA LYS A 534 0.49 8.51 -19.49
C LYS A 534 -0.85 8.20 -20.17
N GLU A 535 -1.53 7.15 -19.74
CA GLU A 535 -2.85 6.75 -20.24
C GLU A 535 -3.94 7.59 -19.58
N PHE A 536 -3.75 7.99 -18.31
CA PHE A 536 -4.69 8.79 -17.52
C PHE A 536 -4.02 10.06 -16.98
N PRO A 537 -3.71 11.02 -17.84
CA PRO A 537 -2.85 12.17 -17.48
C PRO A 537 -3.53 13.20 -16.56
N THR A 538 -4.83 13.06 -16.31
CA THR A 538 -5.58 13.99 -15.45
C THR A 538 -6.56 13.26 -14.54
N GLN A 539 -6.82 13.83 -13.38
CA GLN A 539 -7.85 13.32 -12.46
C GLN A 539 -9.24 13.23 -13.12
N GLY A 540 -9.56 14.17 -14.02
CA GLY A 540 -10.81 14.12 -14.78
C GLY A 540 -10.88 12.90 -15.72
N ALA A 541 -9.76 12.48 -16.32
CA ALA A 541 -9.70 11.25 -17.13
C ALA A 541 -9.91 10.02 -16.26
N LEU A 542 -9.26 9.94 -15.09
CA LEU A 542 -9.47 8.86 -14.13
C LEU A 542 -10.95 8.75 -13.71
N LEU A 543 -11.56 9.87 -13.30
CA LEU A 543 -12.97 9.91 -12.88
C LEU A 543 -13.92 9.46 -13.98
N ALA A 544 -13.72 9.94 -15.22
CA ALA A 544 -14.57 9.59 -16.35
C ALA A 544 -14.47 8.08 -16.68
N THR A 545 -13.26 7.52 -16.62
CA THR A 545 -13.05 6.09 -16.89
C THR A 545 -13.62 5.22 -15.77
N PHE A 546 -13.40 5.57 -14.50
CA PHE A 546 -14.03 4.88 -13.38
C PHE A 546 -15.56 4.88 -13.48
N GLU A 547 -16.17 6.02 -13.79
CA GLU A 547 -17.62 6.11 -13.93
C GLU A 547 -18.15 5.30 -15.11
N GLN A 548 -17.46 5.34 -16.25
CA GLN A 548 -17.81 4.52 -17.41
C GLN A 548 -17.75 3.02 -17.09
N GLU A 549 -16.66 2.57 -16.48
CA GLU A 549 -16.46 1.18 -16.13
C GLU A 549 -17.40 0.72 -15.00
N LEU A 550 -17.72 1.59 -14.03
CA LEU A 550 -18.73 1.31 -13.01
C LEU A 550 -20.08 0.95 -13.65
N TYR A 551 -20.54 1.74 -14.61
CA TYR A 551 -21.80 1.47 -15.30
C TYR A 551 -21.75 0.27 -16.27
N GLU A 552 -20.56 -0.20 -16.62
CA GLU A 552 -20.38 -1.47 -17.33
C GLU A 552 -20.45 -2.66 -16.36
N ILE A 553 -19.78 -2.53 -15.20
CA ILE A 553 -19.71 -3.56 -14.15
C ILE A 553 -21.06 -3.74 -13.48
N VAL A 554 -21.76 -2.63 -13.18
CA VAL A 554 -23.09 -2.58 -12.52
C VAL A 554 -24.05 -1.75 -13.36
N PRO A 555 -24.64 -2.33 -14.44
CA PRO A 555 -25.53 -1.59 -15.35
C PRO A 555 -26.76 -0.98 -14.69
N GLU A 556 -27.22 -1.54 -13.57
CA GLU A 556 -28.38 -1.05 -12.80
C GLU A 556 -28.16 0.36 -12.26
N LEU A 557 -26.92 0.73 -11.95
CA LEU A 557 -26.57 2.06 -11.44
C LEU A 557 -26.74 3.18 -12.49
N LYS A 558 -26.90 2.86 -13.78
CA LYS A 558 -27.27 3.86 -14.81
C LYS A 558 -28.63 4.53 -14.55
N GLN A 559 -29.50 3.86 -13.80
CA GLN A 559 -30.82 4.35 -13.43
C GLN A 559 -30.87 4.96 -12.02
N ALA A 560 -29.76 4.92 -11.30
CA ALA A 560 -29.60 5.48 -9.97
C ALA A 560 -29.12 6.93 -10.07
N THR A 561 -29.45 7.74 -9.06
CA THR A 561 -28.88 9.08 -8.89
C THR A 561 -27.56 8.98 -8.13
N MET A 562 -26.47 9.43 -8.74
CA MET A 562 -25.20 9.58 -8.03
C MET A 562 -25.31 10.77 -7.07
N LEU A 563 -25.22 10.52 -5.77
CA LEU A 563 -25.33 11.52 -4.71
C LEU A 563 -23.99 12.21 -4.44
N HIS A 564 -22.90 11.42 -4.46
CA HIS A 564 -21.54 11.90 -4.22
C HIS A 564 -20.52 10.97 -4.87
N ARG A 565 -19.33 11.49 -5.11
CA ARG A 565 -18.13 10.71 -5.46
C ARG A 565 -16.89 11.33 -4.86
N GLU A 566 -15.99 10.48 -4.37
CA GLU A 566 -14.72 10.87 -3.79
C GLU A 566 -13.58 10.08 -4.45
N ILE A 567 -12.50 10.76 -4.83
CA ILE A 567 -11.32 10.13 -5.44
C ILE A 567 -10.09 10.35 -4.58
N VAL A 568 -9.35 9.27 -4.36
CA VAL A 568 -8.03 9.30 -3.72
C VAL A 568 -7.00 8.74 -4.68
N ASN A 569 -5.89 9.43 -4.83
CA ASN A 569 -4.79 9.03 -5.70
C ASN A 569 -3.48 9.05 -4.92
N GLN A 570 -2.72 7.96 -4.95
CA GLN A 570 -1.49 7.79 -4.20
C GLN A 570 -0.32 7.37 -5.08
N ARG A 571 0.89 7.87 -4.75
CA ARG A 571 2.14 7.66 -5.49
C ARG A 571 3.31 7.35 -4.59
N ASN A 572 3.04 6.69 -3.49
CA ASN A 572 4.03 6.44 -2.45
C ASN A 572 4.19 4.96 -2.11
N PHE A 573 3.64 4.07 -2.93
CA PHE A 573 3.86 2.63 -2.76
C PHE A 573 5.27 2.24 -3.16
N SER A 574 5.85 1.29 -2.42
CA SER A 574 7.20 0.82 -2.68
C SER A 574 7.27 0.02 -3.96
N GLY A 575 8.18 0.41 -4.85
CA GLY A 575 8.50 -0.31 -6.07
C GLY A 575 9.56 -1.39 -5.82
N TYR A 576 9.42 -2.51 -6.51
CA TYR A 576 10.33 -3.65 -6.42
C TYR A 576 10.88 -4.05 -7.79
N PRO A 577 11.59 -3.13 -8.47
CA PRO A 577 12.07 -3.39 -9.82
C PRO A 577 13.17 -4.45 -9.85
N PRO A 578 13.43 -5.04 -11.02
CA PRO A 578 14.56 -5.93 -11.21
C PRO A 578 15.88 -5.33 -10.69
N GLN A 579 16.71 -6.18 -10.07
CA GLN A 579 18.02 -5.84 -9.49
C GLN A 579 17.97 -4.97 -8.22
N SER A 580 16.79 -4.70 -7.65
CA SER A 580 16.67 -3.87 -6.45
C SER A 580 16.96 -4.58 -5.13
N TYR A 581 16.83 -5.91 -5.07
CA TYR A 581 16.91 -6.67 -3.82
C TYR A 581 18.27 -6.55 -3.11
N ALA A 582 19.38 -6.62 -3.86
CA ALA A 582 20.72 -6.56 -3.30
C ALA A 582 21.04 -5.20 -2.65
N GLU A 583 20.53 -4.12 -3.24
CA GLU A 583 20.79 -2.75 -2.82
C GLU A 583 19.80 -2.25 -1.76
N ARG A 584 18.72 -2.98 -1.50
CA ARG A 584 17.68 -2.58 -0.56
C ARG A 584 18.21 -2.53 0.87
N PRO A 585 18.01 -1.41 1.61
CA PRO A 585 18.48 -1.28 2.98
C PRO A 585 17.82 -2.30 3.92
N GLU A 586 18.55 -2.77 4.92
CA GLU A 586 18.04 -3.57 6.02
C GLU A 586 17.55 -2.67 7.17
N SER A 587 16.84 -3.24 8.17
CA SER A 587 16.41 -2.47 9.36
C SER A 587 17.59 -1.88 10.12
N SER A 588 18.73 -2.55 10.21
CA SER A 588 19.98 -1.97 10.67
C SER A 588 20.59 -1.13 9.54
N SER A 589 20.56 0.18 9.69
CA SER A 589 20.98 1.09 8.61
C SER A 589 22.48 1.12 8.33
N GLY A 590 23.31 0.62 9.25
CA GLY A 590 24.75 0.83 9.25
C GLY A 590 25.19 2.10 10.01
N ILE A 591 24.27 3.04 10.27
CA ILE A 591 24.49 4.19 11.16
C ILE A 591 24.18 3.74 12.59
N ALA A 592 25.11 3.95 13.50
CA ALA A 592 25.11 3.29 14.81
C ALA A 592 23.84 3.47 15.65
N ASN A 593 23.12 4.58 15.53
CA ASN A 593 21.89 4.86 16.28
C ASN A 593 20.66 5.08 15.39
N LEU A 594 20.73 4.71 14.11
CA LEU A 594 19.61 4.83 13.17
C LEU A 594 19.15 3.46 12.70
N MET A 595 17.84 3.22 12.73
CA MET A 595 17.15 2.06 12.16
C MET A 595 16.18 2.51 11.07
N PHE A 596 15.90 1.59 10.14
CA PHE A 596 14.90 1.73 9.10
C PHE A 596 13.71 0.82 9.34
N ALA A 597 12.52 1.35 9.08
CA ALA A 597 11.28 0.60 9.04
C ALA A 597 10.43 1.06 7.84
N GLY A 598 9.63 0.17 7.29
CA GLY A 598 8.79 0.43 6.11
C GLY A 598 8.72 -0.79 5.20
N ASP A 599 7.74 -0.81 4.33
CA ASP A 599 7.56 -1.89 3.36
C ASP A 599 8.69 -2.00 2.32
N TRP A 600 9.52 -0.98 2.20
CA TRP A 600 10.72 -0.92 1.35
C TRP A 600 11.97 -1.58 1.96
N VAL A 601 11.95 -1.90 3.25
CA VAL A 601 13.09 -2.55 3.93
C VAL A 601 13.27 -3.99 3.45
N LYS A 602 14.52 -4.42 3.34
CA LYS A 602 14.89 -5.81 3.03
C LYS A 602 14.54 -6.72 4.19
N MET A 603 13.62 -7.66 3.96
CA MET A 603 13.13 -8.54 4.99
C MET A 603 13.92 -9.85 5.08
N PRO A 604 14.17 -10.39 6.29
CA PRO A 604 14.84 -11.69 6.47
C PRO A 604 13.94 -12.89 6.19
N PHE A 605 12.62 -12.71 6.07
CA PHE A 605 11.61 -13.72 5.78
C PHE A 605 10.56 -13.20 4.80
N PRO A 606 9.82 -14.10 4.13
CA PRO A 606 8.73 -13.70 3.22
C PRO A 606 7.60 -12.99 3.97
N CYS A 607 7.21 -11.83 3.50
CA CYS A 607 6.06 -11.08 3.99
C CYS A 607 5.63 -10.05 2.93
N GLY A 608 4.42 -9.55 3.01
CA GLY A 608 3.88 -8.60 2.03
C GLY A 608 3.00 -7.51 2.64
N LEU A 609 2.92 -6.38 1.95
CA LEU A 609 2.01 -5.28 2.24
C LEU A 609 2.03 -4.85 3.73
N MET A 610 0.87 -4.84 4.41
CA MET A 610 0.76 -4.41 5.81
C MET A 610 1.60 -5.26 6.76
N GLU A 611 1.66 -6.59 6.55
CA GLU A 611 2.50 -7.47 7.37
C GLU A 611 3.98 -7.11 7.24
N ARG A 612 4.42 -6.73 6.02
CA ARG A 612 5.80 -6.29 5.80
C ARG A 612 6.10 -4.97 6.53
N ALA A 613 5.15 -4.05 6.52
CA ALA A 613 5.29 -2.78 7.25
C ALA A 613 5.40 -3.04 8.76
N VAL A 614 4.49 -3.82 9.35
CA VAL A 614 4.52 -4.20 10.78
C VAL A 614 5.82 -4.91 11.12
N SER A 615 6.14 -5.97 10.37
CA SER A 615 7.34 -6.78 10.63
C SER A 615 8.63 -5.97 10.54
N SER A 616 8.72 -5.00 9.62
CA SER A 616 9.88 -4.11 9.52
C SER A 616 10.00 -3.19 10.73
N GLY A 617 8.88 -2.69 11.25
CA GLY A 617 8.84 -1.89 12.49
C GLY A 617 9.29 -2.70 13.70
N LEU A 618 8.81 -3.93 13.83
CA LEU A 618 9.22 -4.84 14.89
C LEU A 618 10.68 -5.28 14.76
N LEU A 619 11.21 -5.43 13.53
CA LEU A 619 12.65 -5.68 13.31
C LEU A 619 13.50 -4.49 13.75
N ALA A 620 13.06 -3.26 13.45
CA ALA A 620 13.77 -2.05 13.92
C ALA A 620 13.77 -1.97 15.46
N ALA A 621 12.64 -2.30 16.10
CA ALA A 621 12.56 -2.42 17.55
C ALA A 621 13.50 -3.51 18.08
N ASN A 622 13.50 -4.69 17.47
CA ASN A 622 14.38 -5.81 17.84
C ASN A 622 15.86 -5.47 17.74
N GLU A 623 16.26 -4.65 16.79
CA GLU A 623 17.65 -4.17 16.67
C GLU A 623 18.02 -3.27 17.85
N ILE A 624 17.12 -2.40 18.30
CA ILE A 624 17.33 -1.55 19.50
C ILE A 624 17.36 -2.42 20.77
N LEU A 625 16.42 -3.36 20.91
CA LEU A 625 16.38 -4.30 22.04
C LEU A 625 17.68 -5.10 22.15
N TYR A 626 18.20 -5.58 21.03
CA TYR A 626 19.47 -6.32 20.99
C TYR A 626 20.64 -5.46 21.49
N ARG A 627 20.74 -4.20 21.05
CA ARG A 627 21.81 -3.28 21.46
C ARG A 627 21.76 -2.93 22.94
N GLU A 628 20.57 -2.95 23.52
CA GLU A 628 20.37 -2.72 24.95
C GLU A 628 20.41 -4.01 25.81
N GLY A 629 20.69 -5.16 25.20
CA GLY A 629 20.76 -6.46 25.88
C GLY A 629 19.42 -6.95 26.40
N LEU A 630 18.35 -6.67 25.67
CA LEU A 630 16.99 -7.09 26.00
C LEU A 630 16.51 -8.27 25.14
N GLN A 631 15.51 -8.98 25.65
CA GLN A 631 14.83 -10.03 24.91
C GLN A 631 14.14 -9.45 23.68
N ARG A 632 14.45 -9.98 22.52
CA ARG A 632 13.83 -9.62 21.26
C ARG A 632 12.46 -10.32 21.08
N ARG A 633 11.55 -9.68 20.36
CA ARG A 633 10.27 -10.29 19.97
C ARG A 633 10.49 -11.35 18.90
N SER A 634 9.82 -12.48 19.02
CA SER A 634 9.72 -13.47 17.94
C SER A 634 8.82 -12.95 16.82
N LEU A 635 9.22 -13.11 15.55
CA LEU A 635 8.53 -12.60 14.39
C LEU A 635 8.15 -13.70 13.41
#